data_6923c5fb0fa631820379bead41e3ccab
#
_entry.id   6923c5fb0fa631820379bead41e3ccab
#
_cell.length_a   1.000
_cell.length_b   1.000
_cell.length_c   1.000
_cell.angle_alpha   90.00
_cell.angle_beta   90.00
_cell.angle_gamma   90.00
#
_symmetry.space_group_name_H-M   'P 1'
#
loop_
_entity.id
_entity.type
_entity.pdbx_description
1 polymer ?
#
loop_
_entity_poly.entity_id
_entity_poly.type
_entity_poly.pdbx_seq_one_letter_code
_entity_poly.pdbx_strand_id
1 'polypeptide(L)'
;PVKGVTVDYEVGPEFFPTVKKEGVVLKDGKMTLKAKMTEPGFARCRVVAKKDGYTYEGLATVAFSEDQIRPTSPEPADFDAFWTDALAQARKTPLDPIVTLLPERCTPTQNVYQVSFQNERPGSRIYGILMMPKKEGKYPAVLWVPGAGVRGRQGFNLGDSIITLQIGIHG
;
A
#
# COMPACT_ATOMS: atom_id res chain seq x y z
N PRO A 1 23.87 -30.63 1.71
CA PRO A 1 23.72 -29.84 2.92
C PRO A 1 24.89 -28.87 3.04
N VAL A 2 24.61 -27.60 3.25
CA VAL A 2 25.65 -26.57 3.41
C VAL A 2 26.17 -26.65 4.84
N LYS A 3 27.47 -26.96 4.99
CA LYS A 3 28.11 -27.05 6.32
C LYS A 3 28.47 -25.63 6.84
N GLY A 4 28.51 -25.45 8.16
CA GLY A 4 28.94 -24.21 8.81
C GLY A 4 27.90 -23.08 8.77
N VAL A 5 26.60 -23.37 8.55
CA VAL A 5 25.53 -22.40 8.65
C VAL A 5 24.99 -22.41 10.07
N THR A 6 24.91 -21.25 10.68
CA THR A 6 24.12 -21.00 11.87
C THR A 6 22.87 -20.22 11.53
N VAL A 7 21.81 -20.45 12.29
CA VAL A 7 20.56 -19.74 12.12
C VAL A 7 20.10 -19.11 13.42
N ASP A 8 19.61 -17.89 13.29
CA ASP A 8 18.80 -17.24 14.31
C ASP A 8 17.34 -17.44 13.93
N TYR A 9 16.47 -17.72 14.86
CA TYR A 9 15.05 -17.84 14.56
C TYR A 9 14.17 -17.28 15.66
N GLU A 10 13.01 -16.83 15.24
CA GLU A 10 11.91 -16.45 16.12
C GLU A 10 10.60 -17.03 15.58
N VAL A 11 9.75 -17.50 16.51
CA VAL A 11 8.45 -18.07 16.16
C VAL A 11 7.43 -17.74 17.25
N GLY A 12 6.21 -17.47 16.84
CA GLY A 12 5.08 -17.13 17.72
C GLY A 12 4.11 -16.16 17.06
N PRO A 13 3.24 -15.51 17.86
CA PRO A 13 2.36 -14.49 17.35
C PRO A 13 3.13 -13.42 16.57
N GLU A 14 2.56 -12.97 15.46
CA GLU A 14 3.16 -11.91 14.63
C GLU A 14 3.45 -10.67 15.46
N PHE A 15 4.66 -10.09 15.34
CA PHE A 15 5.21 -9.00 16.17
C PHE A 15 5.51 -9.33 17.63
N PHE A 16 5.02 -10.45 18.18
CA PHE A 16 5.22 -10.85 19.58
C PHE A 16 5.73 -12.29 19.67
N PRO A 17 6.88 -12.64 19.06
CA PRO A 17 7.37 -14.01 19.06
C PRO A 17 7.65 -14.48 20.49
N THR A 18 7.14 -15.67 20.79
CA THR A 18 7.29 -16.29 22.13
C THR A 18 8.54 -17.14 22.26
N VAL A 19 9.13 -17.54 21.13
CA VAL A 19 10.37 -18.31 21.09
C VAL A 19 11.37 -17.57 20.21
N LYS A 20 12.57 -17.29 20.78
CA LYS A 20 13.71 -16.74 20.03
C LYS A 20 14.95 -17.56 20.38
N LYS A 21 15.75 -17.89 19.36
CA LYS A 21 17.07 -18.50 19.53
C LYS A 21 18.04 -17.99 18.49
N GLU A 22 19.28 -17.88 18.89
CA GLU A 22 20.38 -17.40 18.04
C GLU A 22 21.49 -18.44 17.96
N GLY A 23 22.26 -18.42 16.86
CA GLY A 23 23.43 -19.24 16.68
C GLY A 23 23.16 -20.74 16.62
N VAL A 24 21.97 -21.15 16.23
CA VAL A 24 21.59 -22.58 16.21
C VAL A 24 22.25 -23.26 15.02
N VAL A 25 22.98 -24.32 15.30
CA VAL A 25 23.57 -25.17 14.26
C VAL A 25 22.53 -26.18 13.77
N LEU A 26 22.31 -26.22 12.46
CA LEU A 26 21.34 -27.14 11.85
C LEU A 26 21.94 -28.52 11.67
N LYS A 27 21.22 -29.57 12.09
CA LYS A 27 21.54 -30.96 11.79
C LYS A 27 21.08 -31.26 10.35
N ASP A 28 22.02 -31.64 9.50
CA ASP A 28 21.77 -31.93 8.08
C ASP A 28 21.07 -30.77 7.32
N GLY A 29 21.26 -29.52 7.75
CA GLY A 29 20.67 -28.34 7.15
C GLY A 29 19.15 -28.21 7.35
N LYS A 30 18.58 -28.97 8.30
CA LYS A 30 17.13 -28.97 8.57
C LYS A 30 16.84 -28.76 10.04
N MET A 31 15.71 -28.13 10.31
CA MET A 31 15.15 -27.96 11.63
C MET A 31 13.62 -27.95 11.55
N THR A 32 12.97 -28.52 12.53
CA THR A 32 11.52 -28.45 12.68
C THR A 32 11.22 -27.64 13.94
N LEU A 33 10.39 -26.60 13.77
CA LEU A 33 9.88 -25.77 14.85
C LEU A 33 8.40 -26.07 15.04
N LYS A 34 7.95 -25.95 16.30
CA LYS A 34 6.52 -26.03 16.64
C LYS A 34 6.07 -24.66 17.12
N ALA A 35 4.99 -24.17 16.56
CA ALA A 35 4.28 -22.97 17.01
C ALA A 35 2.99 -23.38 17.73
N LYS A 36 2.61 -22.61 18.74
CA LYS A 36 1.33 -22.71 19.42
C LYS A 36 0.76 -21.31 19.57
N MET A 37 -0.51 -21.17 19.24
CA MET A 37 -1.30 -19.96 19.49
C MET A 37 -2.35 -20.28 20.56
N THR A 38 -2.63 -19.33 21.41
CA THR A 38 -3.72 -19.38 22.39
C THR A 38 -4.91 -18.54 21.98
N GLU A 39 -4.66 -17.57 21.08
CA GLU A 39 -5.65 -16.65 20.55
C GLU A 39 -5.71 -16.78 19.03
N PRO A 40 -6.86 -16.47 18.41
CA PRO A 40 -6.98 -16.34 16.97
C PRO A 40 -5.98 -15.32 16.41
N GLY A 41 -5.37 -15.62 15.26
CA GLY A 41 -4.40 -14.72 14.67
C GLY A 41 -3.38 -15.43 13.79
N PHE A 42 -2.21 -14.80 13.64
CA PHE A 42 -1.16 -15.29 12.76
C PHE A 42 0.10 -15.63 13.57
N ALA A 43 0.57 -16.86 13.41
CA ALA A 43 1.89 -17.25 13.87
C ALA A 43 2.90 -17.07 12.76
N ARG A 44 3.96 -16.33 13.03
CA ARG A 44 5.06 -16.10 12.12
C ARG A 44 6.31 -16.85 12.59
N CYS A 45 6.98 -17.47 11.66
CA CYS A 45 8.34 -17.98 11.82
C CYS A 45 9.26 -17.11 10.96
N ARG A 46 10.26 -16.51 11.57
CA ARG A 46 11.34 -15.80 10.90
C ARG A 46 12.64 -16.52 11.17
N VAL A 47 13.40 -16.80 10.13
CA VAL A 47 14.70 -17.46 10.21
C VAL A 47 15.73 -16.61 9.49
N VAL A 48 16.83 -16.34 10.15
CA VAL A 48 17.97 -15.62 9.59
C VAL A 48 19.17 -16.56 9.57
N ALA A 49 19.64 -16.92 8.39
CA ALA A 49 20.84 -17.73 8.21
C ALA A 49 22.05 -16.84 7.91
N LYS A 50 23.16 -17.10 8.54
CA LYS A 50 24.41 -16.38 8.35
C LYS A 50 25.48 -17.33 7.86
N LYS A 51 26.15 -16.96 6.77
CA LYS A 51 27.28 -17.72 6.23
C LYS A 51 28.23 -16.80 5.44
N ASP A 52 29.54 -16.93 5.70
CA ASP A 52 30.60 -16.24 4.95
C ASP A 52 30.34 -14.73 4.78
N GLY A 53 29.82 -14.07 5.83
CA GLY A 53 29.49 -12.65 5.82
C GLY A 53 28.15 -12.27 5.16
N TYR A 54 27.44 -13.23 4.57
CA TYR A 54 26.11 -13.03 3.98
C TYR A 54 24.99 -13.40 4.97
N THR A 55 23.90 -12.67 4.85
CA THR A 55 22.68 -12.90 5.63
C THR A 55 21.53 -13.22 4.69
N TYR A 56 20.83 -14.31 5.00
CA TYR A 56 19.65 -14.78 4.26
C TYR A 56 18.47 -14.82 5.23
N GLU A 57 17.34 -14.28 4.83
CA GLU A 57 16.14 -14.26 5.64
C GLU A 57 15.02 -15.04 4.97
N GLY A 58 14.30 -15.85 5.76
CA GLY A 58 13.09 -16.54 5.36
C GLY A 58 11.95 -16.28 6.34
N LEU A 59 10.76 -16.09 5.80
CA LEU A 59 9.52 -15.86 6.56
C LEU A 59 8.49 -16.91 6.16
N ALA A 60 7.76 -17.42 7.16
CA ALA A 60 6.56 -18.21 6.95
C ALA A 60 5.51 -17.82 7.97
N THR A 61 4.27 -17.71 7.53
CA THR A 61 3.14 -17.33 8.40
C THR A 61 2.02 -18.32 8.21
N VAL A 62 1.34 -18.68 9.29
CA VAL A 62 0.16 -19.55 9.27
C VAL A 62 -0.93 -18.90 10.13
N ALA A 63 -2.17 -18.95 9.64
CA ALA A 63 -3.35 -18.49 10.38
C ALA A 63 -3.86 -19.56 11.34
N PHE A 64 -4.34 -19.13 12.49
CA PHE A 64 -4.99 -19.94 13.51
C PHE A 64 -6.36 -19.34 13.81
N SER A 65 -7.42 -20.13 13.65
CA SER A 65 -8.82 -19.73 13.90
C SER A 65 -9.15 -18.37 13.27
N GLU A 66 -8.81 -18.22 12.00
CA GLU A 66 -8.93 -16.95 11.25
C GLU A 66 -10.35 -16.41 11.21
N ASP A 67 -11.33 -17.31 11.23
CA ASP A 67 -12.76 -17.00 11.31
C ASP A 67 -13.17 -16.36 12.66
N GLN A 68 -12.34 -16.50 13.67
CA GLN A 68 -12.55 -15.95 15.01
C GLN A 68 -11.80 -14.64 15.28
N ILE A 69 -10.98 -14.18 14.33
CA ILE A 69 -10.30 -12.89 14.46
C ILE A 69 -11.37 -11.79 14.49
N ARG A 70 -11.26 -10.92 15.47
CA ARG A 70 -12.17 -9.77 15.66
C ARG A 70 -11.40 -8.46 15.53
N PRO A 71 -12.04 -7.39 15.03
CA PRO A 71 -11.45 -6.06 15.04
C PRO A 71 -11.06 -5.64 16.45
N THR A 72 -9.89 -5.05 16.60
CA THR A 72 -9.42 -4.50 17.87
C THR A 72 -10.02 -3.11 18.16
N SER A 73 -10.48 -2.42 17.12
CA SER A 73 -11.19 -1.15 17.23
C SER A 73 -12.58 -1.32 16.63
N PRO A 74 -13.65 -1.07 17.39
CA PRO A 74 -14.99 -1.04 16.83
C PRO A 74 -15.13 0.17 15.90
N GLU A 75 -16.04 0.05 14.94
CA GLU A 75 -16.47 1.19 14.14
C GLU A 75 -17.13 2.23 15.05
N PRO A 76 -16.77 3.53 14.93
CA PRO A 76 -17.44 4.59 15.66
C PRO A 76 -18.94 4.59 15.40
N ALA A 77 -19.75 4.85 16.43
CA ALA A 77 -21.20 4.81 16.31
C ALA A 77 -21.78 5.86 15.34
N ASP A 78 -21.02 6.92 15.07
CA ASP A 78 -21.38 8.02 14.17
C ASP A 78 -20.69 7.93 12.79
N PHE A 79 -20.02 6.82 12.47
CA PHE A 79 -19.22 6.69 11.24
C PHE A 79 -20.01 7.06 9.98
N ASP A 80 -21.15 6.50 9.79
CA ASP A 80 -22.00 6.76 8.61
C ASP A 80 -22.55 8.19 8.60
N ALA A 81 -22.97 8.70 9.75
CA ALA A 81 -23.45 10.07 9.88
C ALA A 81 -22.34 11.08 9.57
N PHE A 82 -21.17 10.89 10.15
CA PHE A 82 -19.98 11.73 9.89
C PHE A 82 -19.66 11.80 8.39
N TRP A 83 -19.56 10.66 7.72
CA TRP A 83 -19.22 10.63 6.30
C TRP A 83 -20.34 11.18 5.40
N THR A 84 -21.60 10.93 5.77
CA THR A 84 -22.75 11.51 5.05
C THR A 84 -22.71 13.02 5.10
N ASP A 85 -22.50 13.61 6.27
CA ASP A 85 -22.41 15.05 6.44
C ASP A 85 -21.16 15.64 5.77
N ALA A 86 -20.01 15.01 5.92
CA ALA A 86 -18.76 15.46 5.30
C ALA A 86 -18.89 15.51 3.76
N LEU A 87 -19.45 14.47 3.15
CA LEU A 87 -19.70 14.43 1.71
C LEU A 87 -20.75 15.46 1.27
N ALA A 88 -21.80 15.65 2.06
CA ALA A 88 -22.80 16.67 1.77
C ALA A 88 -22.23 18.08 1.83
N GLN A 89 -21.30 18.38 2.75
CA GLN A 89 -20.60 19.65 2.81
C GLN A 89 -19.65 19.82 1.62
N ALA A 90 -18.82 18.80 1.33
CA ALA A 90 -17.87 18.85 0.22
C ALA A 90 -18.57 19.10 -1.13
N ARG A 91 -19.74 18.52 -1.36
CA ARG A 91 -20.53 18.69 -2.59
C ARG A 91 -21.09 20.11 -2.80
N LYS A 92 -21.11 20.94 -1.77
CA LYS A 92 -21.53 22.37 -1.90
C LYS A 92 -20.44 23.23 -2.54
N THR A 93 -19.19 22.79 -2.52
CA THR A 93 -18.07 23.50 -3.13
C THR A 93 -17.97 23.12 -4.60
N PRO A 94 -18.05 24.10 -5.55
CA PRO A 94 -17.84 23.84 -6.96
C PRO A 94 -16.45 23.23 -7.20
N LEU A 95 -16.36 22.27 -8.10
CA LEU A 95 -15.09 21.61 -8.42
C LEU A 95 -14.05 22.58 -9.00
N ASP A 96 -14.49 23.57 -9.78
CA ASP A 96 -13.66 24.64 -10.39
C ASP A 96 -12.34 24.10 -10.95
N PRO A 97 -12.34 23.20 -11.97
CA PRO A 97 -11.14 22.58 -12.47
C PRO A 97 -10.28 23.57 -13.26
N ILE A 98 -8.98 23.58 -12.97
CA ILE A 98 -7.97 24.24 -13.78
C ILE A 98 -7.15 23.16 -14.46
N VAL A 99 -7.06 23.21 -15.79
CA VAL A 99 -6.38 22.19 -16.61
C VAL A 99 -5.33 22.89 -17.49
N THR A 100 -4.06 22.56 -17.27
CA THR A 100 -2.93 23.14 -18.00
C THR A 100 -2.18 22.06 -18.74
N LEU A 101 -2.09 22.17 -20.07
CA LEU A 101 -1.30 21.24 -20.89
C LEU A 101 0.19 21.35 -20.52
N LEU A 102 0.86 20.20 -20.45
CA LEU A 102 2.31 20.10 -20.28
C LEU A 102 2.91 19.54 -21.59
N PRO A 103 3.20 20.40 -22.59
CA PRO A 103 3.61 19.96 -23.93
C PRO A 103 4.86 19.08 -23.90
N GLU A 104 5.81 19.40 -23.02
CA GLU A 104 7.08 18.66 -22.85
C GLU A 104 6.91 17.24 -22.33
N ARG A 105 5.72 16.94 -21.81
CA ARG A 105 5.36 15.62 -21.26
C ARG A 105 4.42 14.83 -22.17
N CYS A 106 3.89 15.47 -23.21
CA CYS A 106 3.01 14.80 -24.16
C CYS A 106 3.77 13.76 -24.98
N THR A 107 3.08 12.69 -25.36
CA THR A 107 3.57 11.68 -26.29
C THR A 107 2.90 11.84 -27.67
N PRO A 108 3.29 11.10 -28.69
CA PRO A 108 2.55 11.09 -29.96
C PRO A 108 1.05 10.73 -29.79
N THR A 109 0.72 9.91 -28.82
CA THR A 109 -0.62 9.34 -28.62
C THR A 109 -1.39 9.92 -27.43
N GLN A 110 -0.71 10.58 -26.48
CA GLN A 110 -1.32 11.09 -25.26
C GLN A 110 -0.98 12.56 -24.99
N ASN A 111 -1.94 13.29 -24.46
CA ASN A 111 -1.76 14.57 -23.82
C ASN A 111 -1.58 14.40 -22.32
N VAL A 112 -0.70 15.21 -21.74
CA VAL A 112 -0.43 15.26 -20.31
C VAL A 112 -0.78 16.65 -19.78
N TYR A 113 -1.55 16.70 -18.71
CA TYR A 113 -2.01 17.95 -18.10
C TYR A 113 -1.65 17.98 -16.63
N GLN A 114 -1.26 19.15 -16.16
CA GLN A 114 -1.40 19.48 -14.75
C GLN A 114 -2.85 19.89 -14.50
N VAL A 115 -3.45 19.30 -13.49
CA VAL A 115 -4.82 19.64 -13.11
C VAL A 115 -4.86 20.08 -11.65
N SER A 116 -5.79 20.99 -11.34
CA SER A 116 -6.17 21.26 -9.97
C SER A 116 -7.67 21.47 -9.88
N PHE A 117 -8.25 21.13 -8.75
CA PHE A 117 -9.67 21.33 -8.49
C PHE A 117 -9.90 21.60 -7.00
N GLN A 118 -11.00 22.31 -6.72
CA GLN A 118 -11.36 22.60 -5.34
C GLN A 118 -11.79 21.34 -4.61
N ASN A 119 -11.48 21.31 -3.33
CA ASN A 119 -11.82 20.27 -2.38
C ASN A 119 -13.08 20.68 -1.58
N GLU A 120 -13.12 20.35 -0.31
CA GLU A 120 -14.24 20.62 0.61
C GLU A 120 -14.52 22.09 0.87
N ARG A 121 -13.54 22.98 0.62
CA ARG A 121 -13.63 24.43 0.89
C ARG A 121 -13.21 25.25 -0.32
N PRO A 122 -13.85 26.39 -0.55
CA PRO A 122 -13.41 27.34 -1.56
C PRO A 122 -11.93 27.71 -1.37
N GLY A 123 -11.15 27.63 -2.44
CA GLY A 123 -9.72 27.93 -2.42
C GLY A 123 -8.80 26.79 -1.94
N SER A 124 -9.33 25.76 -1.28
CA SER A 124 -8.58 24.54 -0.97
C SER A 124 -8.51 23.67 -2.21
N ARG A 125 -7.31 23.46 -2.77
CA ARG A 125 -7.15 22.76 -4.04
C ARG A 125 -6.35 21.47 -3.89
N ILE A 126 -6.78 20.46 -4.62
CA ILE A 126 -6.03 19.23 -4.87
C ILE A 126 -5.39 19.35 -6.25
N TYR A 127 -4.17 18.92 -6.37
CA TYR A 127 -3.39 18.94 -7.61
C TYR A 127 -3.14 17.53 -8.12
N GLY A 128 -3.01 17.38 -9.43
CA GLY A 128 -2.75 16.08 -10.04
C GLY A 128 -2.16 16.19 -11.43
N ILE A 129 -1.80 15.01 -11.96
CA ILE A 129 -1.42 14.83 -13.36
C ILE A 129 -2.46 13.96 -14.02
N LEU A 130 -3.04 14.50 -15.09
CA LEU A 130 -4.02 13.82 -15.94
C LEU A 130 -3.33 13.45 -17.26
N MET A 131 -3.44 12.19 -17.65
CA MET A 131 -2.99 11.72 -18.97
C MET A 131 -4.20 11.21 -19.74
N MET A 132 -4.34 11.64 -21.00
CA MET A 132 -5.49 11.31 -21.85
C MET A 132 -5.04 10.97 -23.26
N PRO A 133 -5.70 9.99 -23.92
CA PRO A 133 -5.51 9.76 -25.35
C PRO A 133 -5.79 11.04 -26.16
N LYS A 134 -4.98 11.29 -27.20
CA LYS A 134 -5.23 12.40 -28.15
C LYS A 134 -6.41 12.11 -29.07
N LYS A 135 -6.61 10.84 -29.38
CA LYS A 135 -7.74 10.42 -30.22
C LYS A 135 -9.03 10.58 -29.43
N GLU A 136 -10.02 11.22 -30.02
CA GLU A 136 -11.35 11.33 -29.43
C GLU A 136 -11.99 9.94 -29.27
N GLY A 137 -12.71 9.78 -28.16
CA GLY A 137 -13.37 8.50 -27.83
C GLY A 137 -13.82 8.42 -26.39
N LYS A 138 -14.40 7.28 -26.02
CA LYS A 138 -14.71 6.91 -24.64
C LYS A 138 -13.68 5.89 -24.19
N TYR A 139 -13.02 6.19 -23.08
CA TYR A 139 -11.92 5.38 -22.55
C TYR A 139 -12.17 5.02 -21.10
N PRO A 140 -11.73 3.86 -20.65
CA PRO A 140 -11.68 3.58 -19.22
C PRO A 140 -10.78 4.60 -18.52
N ALA A 141 -11.15 4.97 -17.29
CA ALA A 141 -10.39 5.91 -16.49
C ALA A 141 -9.94 5.28 -15.17
N VAL A 142 -8.72 5.58 -14.77
CA VAL A 142 -8.13 5.14 -13.51
C VAL A 142 -7.74 6.35 -12.67
N LEU A 143 -8.31 6.45 -11.47
CA LEU A 143 -7.89 7.41 -10.47
C LEU A 143 -6.87 6.73 -9.54
N TRP A 144 -5.70 7.35 -9.45
CA TRP A 144 -4.66 6.92 -8.50
C TRP A 144 -4.60 7.89 -7.33
N VAL A 145 -4.99 7.40 -6.16
CA VAL A 145 -4.87 8.14 -4.90
C VAL A 145 -3.51 7.85 -4.26
N PRO A 146 -2.88 8.83 -3.60
CA PRO A 146 -1.58 8.62 -2.97
C PRO A 146 -1.69 7.71 -1.75
N GLY A 147 -0.62 6.93 -1.51
CA GLY A 147 -0.39 6.28 -0.22
C GLY A 147 0.17 7.27 0.81
N ALA A 148 0.67 6.74 1.92
CA ALA A 148 1.27 7.55 2.98
C ALA A 148 2.52 8.32 2.51
N GLY A 149 2.72 9.52 3.04
CA GLY A 149 3.87 10.38 2.80
C GLY A 149 3.73 11.33 1.61
N VAL A 150 4.56 12.35 1.62
CA VAL A 150 4.63 13.35 0.54
C VAL A 150 5.47 12.77 -0.60
N ARG A 151 4.87 12.61 -1.77
CA ARG A 151 5.55 12.11 -2.97
C ARG A 151 5.26 13.00 -4.16
N GLY A 152 6.25 13.16 -5.04
CA GLY A 152 6.08 13.85 -6.31
C GLY A 152 5.03 13.16 -7.18
N ARG A 153 4.24 13.96 -7.87
CA ARG A 153 3.23 13.51 -8.84
C ARG A 153 3.81 13.59 -10.24
N GLN A 154 4.02 12.46 -10.87
CA GLN A 154 4.56 12.42 -12.22
C GLN A 154 3.55 11.92 -13.25
N GLY A 155 2.39 11.45 -12.80
CA GLY A 155 1.46 10.70 -13.65
C GLY A 155 1.98 9.29 -13.89
N PHE A 156 1.14 8.45 -14.42
CA PHE A 156 1.49 7.09 -14.80
C PHE A 156 0.73 6.71 -16.08
N ASN A 157 1.41 6.04 -16.98
CA ASN A 157 0.85 5.60 -18.23
C ASN A 157 0.48 4.11 -18.14
N LEU A 158 -0.79 3.81 -18.36
CA LEU A 158 -1.31 2.42 -18.44
C LEU A 158 -1.61 2.00 -19.87
N GLY A 159 -1.15 2.77 -20.86
CA GLY A 159 -1.37 2.51 -22.28
C GLY A 159 -2.19 3.62 -22.96
N ASP A 160 -2.17 3.60 -24.29
CA ASP A 160 -2.69 4.68 -25.12
C ASP A 160 -4.22 4.79 -25.18
N SER A 161 -4.92 3.82 -24.57
CA SER A 161 -6.39 3.77 -24.53
C SER A 161 -6.97 3.88 -23.12
N ILE A 162 -6.23 4.44 -22.18
CA ILE A 162 -6.66 4.61 -20.80
C ILE A 162 -6.42 6.05 -20.36
N ILE A 163 -7.41 6.65 -19.72
CA ILE A 163 -7.25 7.93 -19.03
C ILE A 163 -6.72 7.63 -17.62
N THR A 164 -5.68 8.34 -17.21
CA THR A 164 -5.15 8.21 -15.85
C THR A 164 -5.10 9.56 -15.15
N LEU A 165 -5.58 9.61 -13.92
CA LEU A 165 -5.47 10.77 -13.05
C LEU A 165 -4.74 10.37 -11.76
N GLN A 166 -3.56 10.91 -11.56
CA GLN A 166 -2.84 10.78 -10.30
C GLN A 166 -2.99 12.07 -9.50
N ILE A 167 -3.63 11.99 -8.35
CA ILE A 167 -3.79 13.14 -7.44
C ILE A 167 -2.76 13.10 -6.31
N GLY A 168 -2.50 14.27 -5.71
CA GLY A 168 -1.75 14.41 -4.48
C GLY A 168 -2.58 15.16 -3.45
N ILE A 169 -2.51 14.69 -2.21
CA ILE A 169 -3.18 15.32 -1.06
C ILE A 169 -2.31 16.36 -0.34
N HIS A 170 -1.04 16.46 -0.74
CA HIS A 170 -0.13 17.50 -0.29
C HIS A 170 0.17 18.42 -1.46
N GLY A 171 -0.11 19.68 -1.30
CA GLY A 171 0.11 20.73 -2.30
C GLY A 171 1.60 21.06 -2.46
#